data_14a9c54d60139fb36f226e8e419dbe91
#
_entry.id   14a9c54d60139fb36f226e8e419dbe91
#
_cell.length_a   1.000
_cell.length_b   1.000
_cell.length_c   1.000
_cell.angle_alpha   90.00
_cell.angle_beta   90.00
_cell.angle_gamma   90.00
#
_symmetry.space_group_name_H-M   'P 1'
#
loop_
_entity.id
_entity.type
_entity.pdbx_description
1 polymer ?
#
loop_
_entity_poly.entity_id
_entity_poly.type
_entity_poly.pdbx_seq_one_letter_code
_entity_poly.pdbx_strand_id
1 'polypeptide(L)'
;TEVEKKAVVDAATQAGARKVYLIEEPIAAAIGAGLDIAKPSGNMVVDIGGGTTDIAVISLGGSVESTSLKVAGDKFDEYIVKYIKKKHNVMIGERTAEDLKINIGCVYPKIQDTEMEIRGRDLATGLPKTITVYSSEMLEALIEPAMMIVEAVHSVLEKTPPELAADISDKGIYMTGGGCLVDGLDRLLQEKTGINVMIANDAVSCVALGTGKALDNLDALDK
;
A
#
# COMPACT_ATOMS: atom_id res chain seq x y z
N THR A 1 -7.42 6.27 17.71
CA THR A 1 -7.79 6.63 19.10
C THR A 1 -9.26 6.28 19.37
N GLU A 2 -9.64 6.09 20.62
CA GLU A 2 -11.04 5.82 21.00
C GLU A 2 -11.99 6.96 20.59
N VAL A 3 -11.49 8.19 20.55
CA VAL A 3 -12.26 9.36 20.09
C VAL A 3 -12.58 9.27 18.59
N GLU A 4 -11.60 8.86 17.78
CA GLU A 4 -11.79 8.66 16.34
C GLU A 4 -12.74 7.49 16.04
N LYS A 5 -12.58 6.36 16.74
CA LYS A 5 -13.51 5.22 16.64
C LYS A 5 -14.94 5.64 16.93
N LYS A 6 -15.16 6.38 18.04
CA LYS A 6 -16.47 6.90 18.39
C LYS A 6 -17.01 7.85 17.33
N ALA A 7 -16.19 8.76 16.79
CA ALA A 7 -16.60 9.69 15.75
C ALA A 7 -17.10 8.96 14.49
N VAL A 8 -16.43 7.88 14.07
CA VAL A 8 -16.84 7.05 12.93
C VAL A 8 -18.18 6.37 13.20
N VAL A 9 -18.33 5.77 14.39
CA VAL A 9 -19.61 5.11 14.81
C VAL A 9 -20.74 6.12 14.85
N ASP A 10 -20.53 7.31 15.45
CA ASP A 10 -21.53 8.35 15.56
C ASP A 10 -21.93 8.87 14.16
N ALA A 11 -20.97 9.10 13.26
CA ALA A 11 -21.24 9.55 11.90
C ALA A 11 -22.07 8.53 11.10
N ALA A 12 -21.70 7.24 11.17
CA ALA A 12 -22.45 6.18 10.50
C ALA A 12 -23.88 6.03 11.08
N THR A 13 -24.02 6.13 12.39
CA THR A 13 -25.34 6.07 13.06
C THR A 13 -26.20 7.26 12.66
N GLN A 14 -25.64 8.48 12.61
CA GLN A 14 -26.36 9.67 12.14
C GLN A 14 -26.77 9.57 10.66
N ALA A 15 -25.98 8.88 9.85
CA ALA A 15 -26.34 8.58 8.46
C ALA A 15 -27.44 7.51 8.31
N GLY A 16 -27.93 6.92 9.43
CA GLY A 16 -29.04 5.98 9.45
C GLY A 16 -28.65 4.51 9.60
N ALA A 17 -27.39 4.19 9.91
CA ALA A 17 -26.99 2.82 10.20
C ALA A 17 -27.64 2.32 11.49
N ARG A 18 -28.22 1.11 11.47
CA ARG A 18 -28.84 0.48 12.64
C ARG A 18 -27.82 -0.11 13.61
N LYS A 19 -26.74 -0.66 13.07
CA LYS A 19 -25.59 -1.18 13.82
C LYS A 19 -24.32 -0.80 13.07
N VAL A 20 -23.26 -0.50 13.80
CA VAL A 20 -21.95 -0.15 13.26
C VAL A 20 -20.90 -1.03 13.92
N TYR A 21 -20.12 -1.72 13.12
CA TYR A 21 -18.99 -2.52 13.57
C TYR A 21 -17.71 -1.93 13.00
N LEU A 22 -16.68 -1.92 13.83
CA LEU A 22 -15.34 -1.49 13.41
C LEU A 22 -14.46 -2.73 13.21
N ILE A 23 -13.72 -2.74 12.12
CA ILE A 23 -12.71 -3.74 11.82
C ILE A 23 -11.39 -3.04 11.52
N GLU A 24 -10.27 -3.63 11.92
CA GLU A 24 -8.95 -3.12 11.54
C GLU A 24 -8.73 -3.32 10.04
N GLU A 25 -8.20 -2.28 9.38
CA GLU A 25 -8.00 -2.28 7.92
C GLU A 25 -7.16 -3.47 7.43
N PRO A 26 -6.02 -3.83 8.04
CA PRO A 26 -5.24 -4.99 7.61
C PRO A 26 -5.96 -6.33 7.82
N ILE A 27 -6.85 -6.44 8.81
CA ILE A 27 -7.69 -7.64 8.99
C ILE A 27 -8.71 -7.73 7.85
N ALA A 28 -9.36 -6.62 7.51
CA ALA A 28 -10.27 -6.57 6.37
C ALA A 28 -9.52 -6.89 5.07
N ALA A 29 -8.34 -6.32 4.85
CA ALA A 29 -7.50 -6.63 3.69
C ALA A 29 -7.16 -8.12 3.58
N ALA A 30 -6.79 -8.75 4.70
CA ALA A 30 -6.49 -10.19 4.76
C ALA A 30 -7.71 -11.05 4.39
N ILE A 31 -8.88 -10.76 4.96
CA ILE A 31 -10.14 -11.45 4.65
C ILE A 31 -10.50 -11.27 3.17
N GLY A 32 -10.34 -10.05 2.65
CA GLY A 32 -10.59 -9.73 1.24
C GLY A 32 -9.67 -10.50 0.30
N ALA A 33 -8.40 -10.57 0.63
CA ALA A 33 -7.39 -11.36 -0.09
C ALA A 33 -7.62 -12.90 0.00
N GLY A 34 -8.56 -13.34 0.83
CA GLY A 34 -8.89 -14.76 0.98
C GLY A 34 -7.98 -15.53 1.91
N LEU A 35 -7.26 -14.85 2.81
CA LEU A 35 -6.42 -15.50 3.80
C LEU A 35 -7.26 -16.14 4.91
N ASP A 36 -6.89 -17.33 5.34
CA ASP A 36 -7.50 -18.00 6.49
C ASP A 36 -6.81 -17.52 7.78
N ILE A 37 -7.32 -16.41 8.30
CA ILE A 37 -6.77 -15.76 9.49
C ILE A 37 -7.26 -16.39 10.81
N ALA A 38 -8.25 -17.28 10.77
CA ALA A 38 -8.81 -17.92 11.97
C ALA A 38 -7.89 -18.97 12.57
N LYS A 39 -6.94 -19.51 11.79
CA LYS A 39 -6.00 -20.51 12.25
C LYS A 39 -4.89 -19.93 13.15
N PRO A 40 -4.32 -20.76 14.05
CA PRO A 40 -3.18 -20.39 14.89
C PRO A 40 -1.88 -20.40 14.07
N SER A 41 -1.81 -19.59 13.03
CA SER A 41 -0.64 -19.48 12.17
C SER A 41 -0.45 -18.05 11.66
N GLY A 42 0.81 -17.63 11.50
CA GLY A 42 1.16 -16.29 11.04
C GLY A 42 0.73 -16.03 9.60
N ASN A 43 0.10 -14.89 9.38
CA ASN A 43 -0.18 -14.33 8.05
C ASN A 43 0.26 -12.87 8.05
N MET A 44 1.04 -12.46 7.06
CA MET A 44 1.48 -11.06 6.95
C MET A 44 0.80 -10.38 5.76
N VAL A 45 0.23 -9.22 6.04
CA VAL A 45 -0.40 -8.37 5.03
C VAL A 45 0.27 -7.01 5.03
N VAL A 46 0.51 -6.48 3.84
CA VAL A 46 1.02 -5.14 3.58
C VAL A 46 0.01 -4.44 2.68
N ASP A 47 -0.85 -3.62 3.27
CA ASP A 47 -1.87 -2.86 2.56
C ASP A 47 -1.35 -1.45 2.23
N ILE A 48 -1.17 -1.16 0.95
CA ILE A 48 -0.61 0.11 0.48
C ILE A 48 -1.71 0.89 -0.22
N GLY A 49 -2.32 1.79 0.53
CA GLY A 49 -3.39 2.67 0.04
C GLY A 49 -2.89 3.92 -0.69
N GLY A 50 -3.69 4.98 -0.67
CA GLY A 50 -3.29 6.32 -1.13
C GLY A 50 -2.44 7.05 -0.11
N GLY A 51 -2.95 7.18 1.13
CA GLY A 51 -2.31 7.97 2.20
C GLY A 51 -1.44 7.17 3.17
N THR A 52 -1.77 5.91 3.43
CA THR A 52 -1.11 5.05 4.42
C THR A 52 -0.69 3.70 3.83
N THR A 53 0.35 3.13 4.43
CA THR A 53 0.69 1.73 4.30
C THR A 53 0.52 1.09 5.67
N ASP A 54 -0.37 0.10 5.74
CA ASP A 54 -0.70 -0.63 6.94
C ASP A 54 -0.14 -2.06 6.85
N ILE A 55 0.74 -2.40 7.80
CA ILE A 55 1.46 -3.66 7.82
C ILE A 55 1.04 -4.39 9.08
N ALA A 56 0.59 -5.64 8.95
CA ALA A 56 0.20 -6.43 10.09
C ALA A 56 0.54 -7.91 9.95
N VAL A 57 0.91 -8.53 11.07
CA VAL A 57 0.95 -9.97 11.27
C VAL A 57 -0.31 -10.38 12.03
N ILE A 58 -1.06 -11.28 11.43
CA ILE A 58 -2.39 -11.70 11.88
C ILE A 58 -2.36 -13.19 12.22
N SER A 59 -2.92 -13.55 13.37
CA SER A 59 -3.12 -14.93 13.80
C SER A 59 -4.36 -15.04 14.68
N LEU A 60 -5.10 -16.15 14.60
CA LEU A 60 -6.33 -16.37 15.38
C LEU A 60 -7.36 -15.24 15.27
N GLY A 61 -7.46 -14.62 14.08
CA GLY A 61 -8.39 -13.54 13.80
C GLY A 61 -8.01 -12.17 14.37
N GLY A 62 -6.86 -12.04 15.02
CA GLY A 62 -6.37 -10.80 15.63
C GLY A 62 -5.01 -10.36 15.11
N SER A 63 -4.73 -9.07 15.24
CA SER A 63 -3.42 -8.48 14.94
C SER A 63 -2.45 -8.78 16.08
N VAL A 64 -1.32 -9.42 15.75
CA VAL A 64 -0.25 -9.75 16.73
C VAL A 64 0.78 -8.64 16.80
N GLU A 65 1.23 -8.18 15.65
CA GLU A 65 2.12 -7.04 15.49
C GLU A 65 1.65 -6.22 14.30
N SER A 66 1.62 -4.90 14.42
CA SER A 66 1.20 -4.03 13.33
C SER A 66 1.87 -2.67 13.39
N THR A 67 1.97 -2.04 12.23
CA THR A 67 2.40 -0.65 12.11
C THR A 67 1.70 0.02 10.94
N SER A 68 1.50 1.33 11.06
CA SER A 68 0.98 2.17 9.99
C SER A 68 1.96 3.30 9.72
N LEU A 69 2.28 3.53 8.45
CA LEU A 69 3.15 4.63 8.04
C LEU A 69 2.47 5.51 6.99
N LYS A 70 2.74 6.81 7.03
CA LYS A 70 2.21 7.80 6.07
C LYS A 70 3.09 7.89 4.82
N VAL A 71 3.37 6.74 4.22
CA VAL A 71 4.09 6.59 2.95
C VAL A 71 3.30 5.60 2.11
N ALA A 72 2.66 6.07 1.05
CA ALA A 72 1.82 5.29 0.14
C ALA A 72 1.69 6.00 -1.21
N GLY A 73 0.61 5.77 -1.96
CA GLY A 73 0.41 6.29 -3.32
C GLY A 73 0.61 7.79 -3.47
N ASP A 74 0.05 8.59 -2.56
CA ASP A 74 0.15 10.07 -2.60
C ASP A 74 1.60 10.53 -2.37
N LYS A 75 2.33 9.78 -1.53
CA LYS A 75 3.74 10.07 -1.27
C LYS A 75 4.59 9.78 -2.50
N PHE A 76 4.30 8.72 -3.23
CA PHE A 76 4.93 8.44 -4.51
C PHE A 76 4.70 9.58 -5.50
N ASP A 77 3.48 10.12 -5.59
CA ASP A 77 3.16 11.26 -6.46
C ASP A 77 3.95 12.52 -6.07
N GLU A 78 4.06 12.82 -4.77
CA GLU A 78 4.90 13.92 -4.29
C GLU A 78 6.37 13.77 -4.72
N TYR A 79 6.93 12.55 -4.64
CA TYR A 79 8.31 12.29 -5.03
C TYR A 79 8.50 12.46 -6.55
N ILE A 80 7.54 12.03 -7.36
CA ILE A 80 7.54 12.24 -8.81
C ILE A 80 7.51 13.75 -9.13
N VAL A 81 6.60 14.52 -8.51
CA VAL A 81 6.54 15.97 -8.72
C VAL A 81 7.86 16.64 -8.38
N LYS A 82 8.47 16.27 -7.24
CA LYS A 82 9.77 16.81 -6.82
C LYS A 82 10.90 16.44 -7.79
N TYR A 83 10.91 15.20 -8.27
CA TYR A 83 11.90 14.72 -9.21
C TYR A 83 11.82 15.44 -10.55
N ILE A 84 10.62 15.53 -11.16
CA ILE A 84 10.41 16.22 -12.44
C ILE A 84 10.77 17.70 -12.32
N LYS A 85 10.40 18.34 -11.22
CA LYS A 85 10.79 19.72 -10.94
C LYS A 85 12.32 19.89 -10.91
N LYS A 86 13.02 19.00 -10.22
CA LYS A 86 14.48 19.07 -10.05
C LYS A 86 15.25 18.75 -11.34
N LYS A 87 14.83 17.71 -12.06
CA LYS A 87 15.58 17.20 -13.23
C LYS A 87 15.23 17.93 -14.53
N HIS A 88 13.96 18.23 -14.75
CA HIS A 88 13.47 18.81 -16.01
C HIS A 88 13.16 20.32 -15.92
N ASN A 89 13.20 20.89 -14.70
CA ASN A 89 12.79 22.26 -14.43
C ASN A 89 11.34 22.56 -14.88
N VAL A 90 10.48 21.54 -14.75
CA VAL A 90 9.05 21.58 -15.13
C VAL A 90 8.19 21.33 -13.91
N MET A 91 7.15 22.16 -13.73
CA MET A 91 6.12 21.95 -12.72
C MET A 91 4.98 21.12 -13.34
N ILE A 92 4.65 19.99 -12.70
CA ILE A 92 3.49 19.16 -13.02
C ILE A 92 2.51 19.13 -11.85
N GLY A 93 1.24 18.80 -12.13
CA GLY A 93 0.21 18.59 -11.12
C GLY A 93 0.20 17.16 -10.59
N GLU A 94 -0.48 16.94 -9.46
CA GLU A 94 -0.63 15.62 -8.81
C GLU A 94 -1.20 14.57 -9.76
N ARG A 95 -2.24 14.93 -10.54
CA ARG A 95 -2.84 14.02 -11.52
C ARG A 95 -1.83 13.53 -12.57
N THR A 96 -0.95 14.42 -13.05
CA THR A 96 0.10 14.02 -14.01
C THR A 96 1.13 13.10 -13.35
N ALA A 97 1.44 13.34 -12.07
CA ALA A 97 2.34 12.47 -11.31
C ALA A 97 1.71 11.08 -11.09
N GLU A 98 0.43 11.02 -10.76
CA GLU A 98 -0.33 9.78 -10.65
C GLU A 98 -0.37 9.02 -11.98
N ASP A 99 -0.63 9.71 -13.10
CA ASP A 99 -0.59 9.12 -14.44
C ASP A 99 0.81 8.53 -14.75
N LEU A 100 1.89 9.23 -14.39
CA LEU A 100 3.26 8.71 -14.52
C LEU A 100 3.49 7.46 -13.66
N LYS A 101 3.06 7.51 -12.38
CA LYS A 101 3.15 6.38 -11.45
C LYS A 101 2.45 5.14 -12.01
N ILE A 102 1.23 5.28 -12.50
CA ILE A 102 0.42 4.16 -12.99
C ILE A 102 0.97 3.58 -14.29
N ASN A 103 1.42 4.43 -15.24
CA ASN A 103 1.77 3.97 -16.58
C ASN A 103 3.23 3.52 -16.71
N ILE A 104 4.17 4.23 -16.06
CA ILE A 104 5.62 3.95 -16.19
C ILE A 104 6.35 3.88 -14.84
N GLY A 105 5.65 4.07 -13.72
CA GLY A 105 6.22 3.98 -12.37
C GLY A 105 6.81 2.60 -12.12
N CYS A 106 8.02 2.55 -11.58
CA CYS A 106 8.65 1.31 -11.15
C CYS A 106 9.65 1.56 -10.00
N VAL A 107 9.87 0.52 -9.21
CA VAL A 107 10.84 0.53 -8.09
C VAL A 107 11.86 -0.60 -8.22
N TYR A 108 11.86 -1.29 -9.35
CA TYR A 108 12.81 -2.34 -9.69
C TYR A 108 13.29 -2.15 -11.13
N PRO A 109 14.58 -2.40 -11.45
CA PRO A 109 15.11 -2.19 -12.79
C PRO A 109 14.33 -2.97 -13.85
N LYS A 110 13.94 -2.30 -14.93
CA LYS A 110 13.31 -2.93 -16.10
C LYS A 110 14.36 -3.33 -17.13
N ILE A 111 14.09 -4.41 -17.86
CA ILE A 111 14.95 -4.85 -18.99
C ILE A 111 14.91 -3.83 -20.12
N GLN A 112 13.73 -3.27 -20.39
CA GLN A 112 13.49 -2.25 -21.40
C GLN A 112 12.84 -1.04 -20.77
N ASP A 113 13.41 0.13 -21.03
CA ASP A 113 12.86 1.39 -20.54
C ASP A 113 11.57 1.71 -21.29
N THR A 114 10.57 2.16 -20.55
CA THR A 114 9.30 2.66 -21.10
C THR A 114 9.26 4.17 -20.96
N GLU A 115 8.57 4.86 -21.88
CA GLU A 115 8.52 6.32 -21.90
C GLU A 115 7.07 6.81 -21.92
N MET A 116 6.88 8.03 -21.42
CA MET A 116 5.61 8.74 -21.44
C MET A 116 5.83 10.23 -21.69
N GLU A 117 5.09 10.79 -22.63
CA GLU A 117 5.07 12.22 -22.88
C GLU A 117 4.10 12.92 -21.94
N ILE A 118 4.55 13.95 -21.25
CA ILE A 118 3.75 14.75 -20.32
C ILE A 118 3.87 16.24 -20.61
N ARG A 119 2.89 17.00 -20.13
CA ARG A 119 2.87 18.46 -20.22
C ARG A 119 2.92 19.09 -18.84
N GLY A 120 3.73 20.12 -18.71
CA GLY A 120 3.84 20.90 -17.50
C GLY A 120 4.16 22.35 -17.80
N ARG A 121 4.45 23.13 -16.76
CA ARG A 121 4.89 24.52 -16.88
C ARG A 121 6.40 24.60 -16.70
N ASP A 122 7.11 25.11 -17.71
CA ASP A 122 8.54 25.42 -17.59
C ASP A 122 8.74 26.50 -16.52
N LEU A 123 9.62 26.23 -15.56
CA LEU A 123 9.86 27.13 -14.42
C LEU A 123 10.72 28.33 -14.78
N ALA A 124 11.48 28.29 -15.89
CA ALA A 124 12.29 29.41 -16.35
C ALA A 124 11.46 30.43 -17.14
N THR A 125 10.58 29.94 -18.02
CA THR A 125 9.80 30.79 -18.94
C THR A 125 8.36 31.03 -18.47
N GLY A 126 7.83 30.17 -17.60
CA GLY A 126 6.43 30.18 -17.18
C GLY A 126 5.46 29.59 -18.22
N LEU A 127 5.94 29.17 -19.38
CA LEU A 127 5.12 28.69 -20.50
C LEU A 127 4.87 27.17 -20.42
N PRO A 128 3.82 26.67 -21.10
CA PRO A 128 3.63 25.24 -21.28
C PRO A 128 4.82 24.58 -21.99
N LYS A 129 5.23 23.44 -21.47
CA LYS A 129 6.33 22.64 -22.03
C LYS A 129 5.95 21.16 -22.00
N THR A 130 6.24 20.47 -23.11
CA THR A 130 6.12 19.02 -23.20
C THR A 130 7.51 18.41 -22.99
N ILE A 131 7.55 17.34 -22.23
CA ILE A 131 8.79 16.54 -21.98
C ILE A 131 8.46 15.06 -22.09
N THR A 132 9.46 14.25 -22.45
CA THR A 132 9.40 12.79 -22.38
C THR A 132 10.08 12.36 -21.08
N VAL A 133 9.42 11.46 -20.35
CA VAL A 133 9.91 10.90 -19.08
C VAL A 133 10.02 9.40 -19.24
N TYR A 134 11.06 8.81 -18.66
CA TYR A 134 11.37 7.38 -18.77
C TYR A 134 11.14 6.63 -17.46
N SER A 135 10.88 5.34 -17.53
CA SER A 135 10.70 4.49 -16.34
C SER A 135 11.96 4.40 -15.48
N SER A 136 13.15 4.53 -16.06
CA SER A 136 14.40 4.66 -15.30
C SER A 136 14.43 5.90 -14.41
N GLU A 137 13.80 6.99 -14.83
CA GLU A 137 13.65 8.20 -14.03
C GLU A 137 12.64 8.00 -12.89
N MET A 138 11.60 7.22 -13.14
CA MET A 138 10.64 6.86 -12.09
C MET A 138 11.27 5.96 -11.03
N LEU A 139 12.15 5.04 -11.43
CA LEU A 139 12.95 4.25 -10.49
C LEU A 139 13.77 5.14 -9.56
N GLU A 140 14.48 6.14 -10.12
CA GLU A 140 15.25 7.11 -9.32
C GLU A 140 14.35 7.90 -8.35
N ALA A 141 13.14 8.27 -8.79
CA ALA A 141 12.22 9.06 -7.99
C ALA A 141 11.56 8.25 -6.86
N LEU A 142 11.24 6.98 -7.10
CA LEU A 142 10.38 6.17 -6.24
C LEU A 142 11.12 5.22 -5.31
N ILE A 143 12.40 4.97 -5.54
CA ILE A 143 13.16 4.02 -4.72
C ILE A 143 13.23 4.43 -3.24
N GLU A 144 13.35 5.72 -2.95
CA GLU A 144 13.44 6.23 -1.57
C GLU A 144 12.14 5.94 -0.77
N PRO A 145 10.94 6.37 -1.22
CA PRO A 145 9.71 6.05 -0.50
C PRO A 145 9.38 4.55 -0.48
N ALA A 146 9.77 3.78 -1.51
CA ALA A 146 9.62 2.32 -1.50
C ALA A 146 10.49 1.67 -0.42
N MET A 147 11.73 2.12 -0.23
CA MET A 147 12.61 1.63 0.83
C MET A 147 12.07 1.93 2.23
N MET A 148 11.36 3.03 2.44
CA MET A 148 10.69 3.30 3.72
C MET A 148 9.63 2.23 4.06
N ILE A 149 8.91 1.74 3.05
CA ILE A 149 7.95 0.63 3.21
C ILE A 149 8.69 -0.66 3.55
N VAL A 150 9.78 -0.95 2.84
CA VAL A 150 10.62 -2.14 3.10
C VAL A 150 11.15 -2.14 4.54
N GLU A 151 11.66 -1.01 5.02
CA GLU A 151 12.16 -0.85 6.40
C GLU A 151 11.05 -1.08 7.43
N ALA A 152 9.84 -0.60 7.16
CA ALA A 152 8.69 -0.84 8.04
C ALA A 152 8.29 -2.32 8.08
N VAL A 153 8.33 -3.03 6.94
CA VAL A 153 8.09 -4.48 6.89
C VAL A 153 9.15 -5.22 7.71
N HIS A 154 10.42 -4.89 7.57
CA HIS A 154 11.49 -5.46 8.40
C HIS A 154 11.24 -5.23 9.89
N SER A 155 10.89 -4.03 10.28
CA SER A 155 10.63 -3.69 11.69
C SER A 155 9.48 -4.51 12.29
N VAL A 156 8.44 -4.82 11.51
CA VAL A 156 7.33 -5.69 11.95
C VAL A 156 7.80 -7.14 12.05
N LEU A 157 8.55 -7.64 11.08
CA LEU A 157 9.09 -9.01 11.11
C LEU A 157 10.04 -9.25 12.29
N GLU A 158 10.89 -8.27 12.61
CA GLU A 158 11.81 -8.34 13.76
C GLU A 158 11.10 -8.45 15.11
N LYS A 159 9.91 -7.86 15.24
CA LYS A 159 9.09 -7.92 16.46
C LYS A 159 8.13 -9.11 16.49
N THR A 160 7.97 -9.78 15.36
CA THR A 160 7.07 -10.93 15.22
C THR A 160 7.62 -12.13 15.99
N PRO A 161 6.77 -12.85 16.77
CA PRO A 161 7.18 -14.10 17.41
C PRO A 161 7.78 -15.10 16.42
N PRO A 162 8.86 -15.83 16.79
CA PRO A 162 9.60 -16.69 15.87
C PRO A 162 8.75 -17.74 15.15
N GLU A 163 7.74 -18.30 15.82
CA GLU A 163 6.86 -19.32 15.25
C GLU A 163 5.99 -18.72 14.12
N LEU A 164 5.48 -17.50 14.32
CA LEU A 164 4.68 -16.81 13.31
C LEU A 164 5.56 -16.28 12.16
N ALA A 165 6.80 -15.86 12.46
CA ALA A 165 7.77 -15.48 11.44
C ALA A 165 8.15 -16.67 10.54
N ALA A 166 8.26 -17.89 11.10
CA ALA A 166 8.46 -19.10 10.33
C ALA A 166 7.26 -19.39 9.40
N ASP A 167 6.04 -19.27 9.91
CA ASP A 167 4.83 -19.40 9.09
C ASP A 167 4.80 -18.43 7.93
N ILE A 168 5.19 -17.15 8.15
CA ILE A 168 5.26 -16.12 7.12
C ILE A 168 6.33 -16.45 6.08
N SER A 169 7.47 -16.98 6.51
CA SER A 169 8.53 -17.42 5.59
C SER A 169 8.03 -18.49 4.63
N ASP A 170 7.19 -19.41 5.09
CA ASP A 170 6.64 -20.51 4.29
C ASP A 170 5.48 -20.05 3.40
N LYS A 171 4.58 -19.19 3.91
CA LYS A 171 3.37 -18.75 3.21
C LYS A 171 3.60 -17.56 2.30
N GLY A 172 4.55 -16.70 2.65
CA GLY A 172 4.80 -15.44 1.99
C GLY A 172 4.08 -14.24 2.62
N ILE A 173 4.39 -13.06 2.05
CA ILE A 173 3.78 -11.78 2.39
C ILE A 173 2.72 -11.47 1.33
N TYR A 174 1.53 -11.05 1.75
CA TYR A 174 0.45 -10.63 0.87
C TYR A 174 0.39 -9.10 0.78
N MET A 175 0.43 -8.57 -0.44
CA MET A 175 0.29 -7.15 -0.71
C MET A 175 -1.10 -6.84 -1.21
N THR A 176 -1.71 -5.79 -0.67
CA THR A 176 -3.04 -5.27 -1.03
C THR A 176 -2.98 -3.76 -1.22
N GLY A 177 -4.11 -3.17 -1.65
CA GLY A 177 -4.19 -1.73 -1.92
C GLY A 177 -3.66 -1.33 -3.29
N GLY A 178 -4.05 -0.15 -3.76
CA GLY A 178 -3.66 0.34 -5.10
C GLY A 178 -2.17 0.65 -5.24
N GLY A 179 -1.52 1.07 -4.15
CA GLY A 179 -0.09 1.39 -4.15
C GLY A 179 0.81 0.17 -4.36
N CYS A 180 0.35 -1.03 -4.05
CA CYS A 180 1.11 -2.26 -4.28
C CYS A 180 1.30 -2.61 -5.77
N LEU A 181 0.52 -1.97 -6.66
CA LEU A 181 0.58 -2.19 -8.11
C LEU A 181 1.73 -1.45 -8.80
N VAL A 182 2.50 -0.64 -8.09
CA VAL A 182 3.72 -0.04 -8.63
C VAL A 182 4.68 -1.17 -9.04
N ASP A 183 5.09 -1.16 -10.31
CA ASP A 183 5.87 -2.24 -10.89
C ASP A 183 7.18 -2.50 -10.13
N GLY A 184 7.36 -3.76 -9.76
CA GLY A 184 8.56 -4.26 -9.09
C GLY A 184 8.60 -4.04 -7.58
N LEU A 185 7.54 -3.53 -6.94
CA LEU A 185 7.50 -3.37 -5.48
C LEU A 185 7.48 -4.72 -4.77
N ASP A 186 6.77 -5.70 -5.34
CA ASP A 186 6.78 -7.10 -4.92
C ASP A 186 8.19 -7.70 -4.97
N ARG A 187 8.87 -7.50 -6.10
CA ARG A 187 10.25 -7.99 -6.31
C ARG A 187 11.25 -7.32 -5.36
N LEU A 188 11.12 -6.00 -5.18
CA LEU A 188 11.96 -5.26 -4.25
C LEU A 188 11.79 -5.78 -2.82
N LEU A 189 10.55 -5.96 -2.38
CA LEU A 189 10.24 -6.46 -1.05
C LEU A 189 10.74 -7.89 -0.87
N GLN A 190 10.53 -8.77 -1.86
CA GLN A 190 11.04 -10.14 -1.84
C GLN A 190 12.57 -10.19 -1.79
N GLU A 191 13.27 -9.37 -2.58
CA GLU A 191 14.74 -9.31 -2.55
C GLU A 191 15.27 -8.87 -1.17
N LYS A 192 14.62 -7.88 -0.55
CA LYS A 192 15.06 -7.31 0.72
C LYS A 192 14.72 -8.18 1.92
N THR A 193 13.58 -8.87 1.91
CA THR A 193 13.15 -9.73 3.02
C THR A 193 13.58 -11.19 2.89
N GLY A 194 13.86 -11.65 1.69
CA GLY A 194 14.08 -13.08 1.39
C GLY A 194 12.80 -13.93 1.44
N ILE A 195 11.63 -13.30 1.62
CA ILE A 195 10.32 -13.97 1.73
C ILE A 195 9.57 -13.79 0.42
N ASN A 196 8.87 -14.83 -0.05
CA ASN A 196 8.02 -14.72 -1.23
C ASN A 196 6.93 -13.64 -1.04
N VAL A 197 6.69 -12.81 -2.04
CA VAL A 197 5.70 -11.73 -1.98
C VAL A 197 4.66 -11.94 -3.07
N MET A 198 3.40 -11.86 -2.69
CA MET A 198 2.25 -12.06 -3.58
C MET A 198 1.33 -10.85 -3.56
N ILE A 199 0.97 -10.35 -4.73
CA ILE A 199 -0.07 -9.33 -4.86
C ILE A 199 -1.42 -10.04 -4.88
N ALA A 200 -2.36 -9.59 -4.03
CA ALA A 200 -3.70 -10.15 -3.96
C ALA A 200 -4.46 -9.94 -5.27
N ASN A 201 -5.31 -10.90 -5.63
CA ASN A 201 -6.26 -10.71 -6.71
C ASN A 201 -7.17 -9.54 -6.37
N ASP A 202 -7.35 -8.59 -7.33
CA ASP A 202 -8.11 -7.35 -7.11
C ASP A 202 -7.66 -6.59 -5.84
N ALA A 203 -6.35 -6.33 -5.76
CA ALA A 203 -5.70 -5.73 -4.60
C ALA A 203 -6.39 -4.43 -4.12
N VAL A 204 -6.93 -3.64 -5.06
CA VAL A 204 -7.61 -2.36 -4.77
C VAL A 204 -8.90 -2.56 -3.96
N SER A 205 -9.60 -3.67 -4.20
CA SER A 205 -10.91 -3.94 -3.59
C SER A 205 -10.84 -4.80 -2.32
N CYS A 206 -9.65 -5.29 -1.94
CA CYS A 206 -9.50 -6.24 -0.83
C CYS A 206 -10.15 -5.75 0.47
N VAL A 207 -9.92 -4.52 0.89
CA VAL A 207 -10.49 -3.97 2.14
C VAL A 207 -12.02 -3.93 2.06
N ALA A 208 -12.58 -3.47 0.93
CA ALA A 208 -14.03 -3.41 0.74
C ALA A 208 -14.67 -4.81 0.70
N LEU A 209 -14.05 -5.76 0.01
CA LEU A 209 -14.51 -7.15 -0.03
C LEU A 209 -14.41 -7.81 1.34
N GLY A 210 -13.34 -7.53 2.08
CA GLY A 210 -13.13 -8.07 3.43
C GLY A 210 -14.15 -7.55 4.44
N THR A 211 -14.46 -6.25 4.41
CA THR A 211 -15.53 -5.67 5.23
C THR A 211 -16.89 -6.27 4.91
N GLY A 212 -17.18 -6.51 3.61
CA GLY A 212 -18.40 -7.22 3.20
C GLY A 212 -18.49 -8.64 3.77
N LYS A 213 -17.42 -9.43 3.62
CA LYS A 213 -17.35 -10.80 4.15
C LYS A 213 -17.41 -10.85 5.68
N ALA A 214 -16.86 -9.85 6.38
CA ALA A 214 -16.94 -9.74 7.82
C ALA A 214 -18.39 -9.54 8.31
N LEU A 215 -19.22 -8.81 7.56
CA LEU A 215 -20.64 -8.65 7.85
C LEU A 215 -21.43 -9.96 7.77
N ASP A 216 -21.01 -10.90 6.92
CA ASP A 216 -21.65 -12.22 6.81
C ASP A 216 -21.32 -13.13 8.02
N ASN A 217 -20.30 -12.77 8.83
CA ASN A 217 -19.83 -13.52 9.99
C ASN A 217 -19.87 -12.69 11.27
N LEU A 218 -20.91 -11.91 11.48
CA LEU A 218 -21.06 -10.99 12.62
C LEU A 218 -20.94 -11.66 14.00
N ASP A 219 -21.34 -12.93 14.12
CA ASP A 219 -21.21 -13.71 15.36
C ASP A 219 -19.74 -13.88 15.83
N ALA A 220 -18.78 -13.69 14.92
CA ALA A 220 -17.36 -13.71 15.22
C ALA A 220 -16.81 -12.33 15.67
N LEU A 221 -17.54 -11.26 15.38
CA LEU A 221 -17.15 -9.88 15.72
C LEU A 221 -17.76 -9.39 17.05
N ASP A 222 -18.78 -10.09 17.56
CA ASP A 222 -19.47 -9.77 18.83
C ASP A 222 -18.74 -10.36 20.07
N LYS A 223 -17.53 -10.90 19.90
CA LYS A 223 -16.68 -11.46 20.98
C LYS A 223 -15.47 -10.57 21.22
#